data_11458ed1cd0106d9d4f543be7a3bc8f2
#
_entry.id   11458ed1cd0106d9d4f543be7a3bc8f2
#
_cell.length_a   1.000
_cell.length_b   1.000
_cell.length_c   1.000
_cell.angle_alpha   90.00
_cell.angle_beta   90.00
_cell.angle_gamma   90.00
#
_symmetry.space_group_name_H-M   'P 1'
#
loop_
_entity.id
_entity.type
_entity.pdbx_description
1 polymer ?
#
loop_
_entity_poly.entity_id
_entity_poly.type
_entity_poly.pdbx_seq_one_letter_code
_entity_poly.pdbx_strand_id
1 'polypeptide(L)'
;QAYGAGVGRIGKYTEQGNWYRGGAGQMLFTSWLYGTQHDPLAPRLQAGIGQEDLLRLERFYDMAPEYPKVDWKEGLSHLPVQDILKNVNGPKGIYEEMITRKPNDARWYQGGLYHDNMPFDTPSMWFVSWYDVSSSPNIALFNHARTNAISQLARDNQYLVIAPVLHCSFTRATENTIVGQRSMGDARWNYDEVITAW
;
A
#
# COMPACT_ATOMS: atom_id res chain seq x y z
N GLN A 1 2.11 12.64 -7.21
CA GLN A 1 2.48 11.48 -6.39
C GLN A 1 1.35 10.47 -6.47
N ALA A 2 1.52 9.38 -7.22
CA ALA A 2 0.53 8.33 -7.29
C ALA A 2 0.83 7.27 -6.23
N TYR A 3 -0.04 7.15 -5.25
CA TYR A 3 -0.01 6.03 -4.32
C TYR A 3 -0.95 4.96 -4.85
N GLY A 4 -0.37 3.93 -5.41
CA GLY A 4 -1.11 2.97 -6.19
C GLY A 4 -1.96 1.95 -5.44
N ALA A 5 -2.03 2.01 -4.13
CA ALA A 5 -2.91 1.12 -3.36
C ALA A 5 -4.35 1.66 -3.22
N GLY A 6 -4.63 2.83 -3.75
CA GLY A 6 -5.90 3.52 -3.57
C GLY A 6 -7.01 3.14 -4.56
N VAL A 7 -7.08 1.91 -5.03
CA VAL A 7 -8.10 1.48 -6.02
C VAL A 7 -9.14 0.59 -5.39
N GLY A 8 -10.38 1.03 -5.40
CA GLY A 8 -11.52 0.24 -4.92
C GLY A 8 -12.05 -0.74 -5.97
N ARG A 9 -12.38 -0.23 -7.16
CA ARG A 9 -12.84 -1.05 -8.29
C ARG A 9 -12.48 -0.41 -9.62
N ILE A 10 -11.87 -1.18 -10.51
CA ILE A 10 -11.67 -0.83 -11.92
C ILE A 10 -11.99 -2.06 -12.77
N GLY A 11 -13.11 -2.03 -13.48
CA GLY A 11 -13.57 -3.16 -14.26
C GLY A 11 -13.68 -4.45 -13.43
N LYS A 12 -12.85 -5.44 -13.75
CA LYS A 12 -12.80 -6.72 -13.04
C LYS A 12 -11.94 -6.70 -11.77
N TYR A 13 -11.11 -5.68 -11.60
CA TYR A 13 -10.31 -5.54 -10.39
C TYR A 13 -11.16 -4.99 -9.25
N THR A 14 -11.03 -5.58 -8.08
CA THR A 14 -11.64 -5.11 -6.84
C THR A 14 -10.63 -5.20 -5.70
N GLU A 15 -10.67 -4.27 -4.75
CA GLU A 15 -9.80 -4.26 -3.58
C GLU A 15 -9.97 -5.52 -2.73
N GLN A 16 -11.19 -6.01 -2.61
CA GLN A 16 -11.48 -7.28 -1.93
C GLN A 16 -10.66 -8.44 -2.52
N GLY A 17 -10.47 -8.48 -3.84
CA GLY A 17 -9.63 -9.48 -4.51
C GLY A 17 -8.14 -9.38 -4.18
N ASN A 18 -7.67 -8.22 -3.71
CA ASN A 18 -6.32 -8.04 -3.21
C ASN A 18 -6.14 -8.64 -1.81
N TRP A 19 -7.18 -8.58 -0.97
CA TRP A 19 -7.19 -9.15 0.38
C TRP A 19 -7.33 -10.66 0.40
N TYR A 20 -8.17 -11.20 -0.49
CA TYR A 20 -8.56 -12.61 -0.53
C TYR A 20 -8.30 -13.19 -1.92
N ARG A 21 -7.12 -13.72 -2.14
CA ARG A 21 -6.79 -14.38 -3.41
C ARG A 21 -7.28 -15.83 -3.37
N GLY A 22 -8.30 -16.10 -4.18
CA GLY A 22 -8.92 -17.42 -4.18
C GLY A 22 -9.56 -17.83 -2.84
N GLY A 23 -9.99 -16.86 -2.04
CA GLY A 23 -10.58 -17.10 -0.71
C GLY A 23 -9.55 -17.17 0.43
N ALA A 24 -8.26 -17.17 0.13
CA ALA A 24 -7.21 -17.14 1.14
C ALA A 24 -6.83 -15.70 1.50
N GLY A 25 -6.91 -15.34 2.78
CA GLY A 25 -6.48 -14.04 3.29
C GLY A 25 -4.97 -13.85 3.15
N GLN A 26 -4.54 -12.67 2.74
CA GLN A 26 -3.12 -12.33 2.68
C GLN A 26 -2.61 -11.95 4.07
N MET A 27 -1.80 -12.81 4.68
CA MET A 27 -1.27 -12.62 6.04
C MET A 27 -0.35 -11.41 6.16
N LEU A 28 0.23 -10.92 5.07
CA LEU A 28 0.99 -9.66 5.04
C LEU A 28 0.19 -8.50 5.62
N PHE A 29 -1.10 -8.43 5.33
CA PHE A 29 -1.95 -7.34 5.82
C PHE A 29 -2.13 -7.34 7.33
N THR A 30 -1.98 -8.46 8.01
CA THR A 30 -2.08 -8.52 9.47
C THR A 30 -1.01 -7.67 10.13
N SER A 31 0.25 -7.93 9.83
CA SER A 31 1.37 -7.18 10.41
C SER A 31 1.46 -5.74 9.88
N TRP A 32 1.16 -5.55 8.60
CA TRP A 32 1.20 -4.22 7.99
C TRP A 32 0.14 -3.29 8.59
N LEU A 33 -1.11 -3.74 8.70
CA LEU A 33 -2.17 -2.91 9.29
C LEU A 33 -1.92 -2.64 10.77
N TYR A 34 -1.42 -3.63 11.50
CA TYR A 34 -1.07 -3.43 12.90
C TYR A 34 0.00 -2.33 13.06
N GLY A 35 1.08 -2.38 12.28
CA GLY A 35 2.14 -1.39 12.31
C GLY A 35 1.69 -0.01 11.82
N THR A 36 1.04 0.07 10.65
CA THR A 36 0.67 1.35 10.05
C THR A 36 -0.48 2.06 10.76
N GLN A 37 -1.34 1.32 11.44
CA GLN A 37 -2.45 1.90 12.20
C GLN A 37 -1.96 2.66 13.44
N HIS A 38 -0.81 2.25 13.98
CA HIS A 38 -0.27 2.75 15.23
C HIS A 38 1.22 3.09 15.18
N ASP A 39 1.81 3.07 14.00
CA ASP A 39 3.11 3.70 13.79
C ASP A 39 2.86 5.20 13.64
N PRO A 40 2.93 5.97 14.75
CA PRO A 40 2.78 7.40 14.63
C PRO A 40 3.89 7.86 13.69
N LEU A 41 3.54 8.57 12.65
CA LEU A 41 4.48 9.42 11.93
C LEU A 41 4.93 10.53 12.89
N ALA A 42 5.37 10.10 14.07
CA ALA A 42 5.87 11.02 15.08
C ALA A 42 7.02 11.79 14.45
N PRO A 43 6.89 13.11 14.31
CA PRO A 43 8.00 13.90 13.83
C PRO A 43 9.18 13.64 14.78
N ARG A 44 10.39 13.56 14.25
CA ARG A 44 11.59 13.56 15.08
C ARG A 44 11.66 14.91 15.76
N LEU A 45 11.10 15.00 16.94
CA LEU A 45 11.08 16.23 17.70
C LEU A 45 12.48 16.57 18.19
N GLN A 46 12.81 17.84 18.19
CA GLN A 46 14.06 18.32 18.77
C GLN A 46 14.08 18.02 20.27
N ALA A 47 15.20 17.56 20.78
CA ALA A 47 15.37 17.35 22.22
C ALA A 47 15.07 18.63 23.00
N GLY A 48 14.28 18.52 24.08
CA GLY A 48 13.92 19.66 24.94
C GLY A 48 12.73 20.47 24.45
N ILE A 49 11.94 19.99 23.50
CA ILE A 49 10.67 20.65 23.12
C ILE A 49 9.74 20.76 24.33
N GLY A 50 9.13 21.94 24.51
CA GLY A 50 8.24 22.20 25.63
C GLY A 50 6.88 21.50 25.48
N GLN A 51 6.19 21.31 26.61
CA GLN A 51 4.87 20.65 26.63
C GLN A 51 3.83 21.40 25.80
N GLU A 52 3.88 22.71 25.74
CA GLU A 52 2.96 23.54 24.96
C GLU A 52 3.12 23.27 23.46
N ASP A 53 4.37 23.15 22.99
CA ASP A 53 4.66 22.80 21.59
C ASP A 53 4.26 21.37 21.27
N LEU A 54 4.43 20.44 22.20
CA LEU A 54 3.95 19.06 22.04
C LEU A 54 2.43 19.04 21.85
N LEU A 55 1.66 19.72 22.70
CA LEU A 55 0.20 19.81 22.57
C LEU A 55 -0.24 20.49 21.28
N ARG A 56 0.53 21.46 20.78
CA ARG A 56 0.27 22.07 19.48
C ARG A 56 0.52 21.10 18.34
N LEU A 57 1.60 20.33 18.40
CA LEU A 57 1.98 19.36 17.38
C LEU A 57 1.04 18.15 17.34
N GLU A 58 0.46 17.75 18.48
CA GLU A 58 -0.52 16.67 18.57
C GLU A 58 -1.74 16.87 17.64
N ARG A 59 -2.06 18.14 17.30
CA ARG A 59 -3.13 18.46 16.35
C ARG A 59 -2.81 18.11 14.91
N PHE A 60 -1.53 17.96 14.59
CA PHE A 60 -1.05 17.70 13.23
C PHE A 60 -0.48 16.30 13.04
N TYR A 61 -0.10 15.65 14.13
CA TYR A 61 0.56 14.35 14.13
C TYR A 61 -0.15 13.42 15.12
N ASP A 62 -0.26 12.15 14.74
CA ASP A 62 -0.71 11.13 15.67
C ASP A 62 0.41 10.84 16.67
N MET A 63 0.22 11.31 17.89
CA MET A 63 1.14 11.11 19.02
C MET A 63 0.71 9.94 19.91
N ALA A 64 -0.20 9.10 19.43
CA ALA A 64 -0.66 7.94 20.20
C ALA A 64 0.50 7.00 20.57
N PRO A 65 0.42 6.31 21.70
CA PRO A 65 1.40 5.32 22.08
C PRO A 65 1.51 4.22 21.02
N GLU A 66 2.72 3.76 20.75
CA GLU A 66 2.92 2.59 19.90
C GLU A 66 2.20 1.36 20.48
N TYR A 67 1.68 0.52 19.59
CA TYR A 67 1.15 -0.77 19.99
C TYR A 67 2.24 -1.69 20.50
N PRO A 68 1.90 -2.63 21.41
CA PRO A 68 2.85 -3.64 21.88
C PRO A 68 3.51 -4.38 20.71
N LYS A 69 4.79 -4.66 20.84
CA LYS A 69 5.50 -5.50 19.87
C LYS A 69 4.93 -6.90 19.85
N VAL A 70 4.69 -7.41 18.65
CA VAL A 70 4.14 -8.75 18.41
C VAL A 70 5.21 -9.67 17.84
N ASP A 71 5.32 -10.88 18.37
CA ASP A 71 6.06 -11.96 17.70
C ASP A 71 5.24 -12.47 16.51
N TRP A 72 5.52 -11.93 15.33
CA TRP A 72 4.81 -12.29 14.11
C TRP A 72 5.05 -13.73 13.66
N LYS A 73 6.16 -14.34 14.04
CA LYS A 73 6.42 -15.74 13.73
C LYS A 73 5.43 -16.65 14.47
N GLU A 74 5.18 -16.35 15.73
CA GLU A 74 4.17 -17.04 16.52
C GLU A 74 2.77 -16.66 16.07
N GLY A 75 2.47 -15.35 15.98
CA GLY A 75 1.15 -14.84 15.65
C GLY A 75 0.61 -15.37 14.31
N LEU A 76 1.43 -15.34 13.26
CA LEU A 76 1.02 -15.80 11.93
C LEU A 76 0.88 -17.34 11.81
N SER A 77 1.32 -18.09 12.79
CA SER A 77 1.12 -19.54 12.85
C SER A 77 -0.24 -19.95 13.40
N HIS A 78 -1.05 -18.96 13.85
CA HIS A 78 -2.33 -19.22 14.51
C HIS A 78 -3.51 -19.26 13.54
N LEU A 79 -4.47 -20.15 13.82
CA LEU A 79 -5.76 -20.25 13.13
C LEU A 79 -6.91 -20.21 14.14
N PRO A 80 -8.06 -19.62 13.82
CA PRO A 80 -8.36 -18.96 12.54
C PRO A 80 -7.67 -17.60 12.38
N VAL A 81 -7.45 -17.20 11.15
CA VAL A 81 -6.73 -15.93 10.79
C VAL A 81 -7.34 -14.69 11.44
N GLN A 82 -8.64 -14.65 11.63
CA GLN A 82 -9.33 -13.53 12.28
C GLN A 82 -8.92 -13.29 13.75
N ASP A 83 -8.38 -14.31 14.41
CA ASP A 83 -8.03 -14.27 15.83
C ASP A 83 -6.51 -14.05 16.06
N ILE A 84 -5.73 -13.84 15.00
CA ILE A 84 -4.26 -13.70 15.10
C ILE A 84 -3.89 -12.63 16.12
N LEU A 85 -4.43 -11.42 16.04
CA LEU A 85 -4.10 -10.34 16.96
C LEU A 85 -4.58 -10.61 18.38
N LYS A 86 -5.75 -11.20 18.54
CA LYS A 86 -6.27 -11.59 19.85
C LYS A 86 -5.34 -12.57 20.57
N ASN A 87 -4.75 -13.53 19.84
CA ASN A 87 -3.89 -14.56 20.43
C ASN A 87 -2.52 -14.06 20.84
N VAL A 88 -2.06 -12.97 20.27
CA VAL A 88 -0.84 -12.27 20.67
C VAL A 88 -1.12 -11.08 21.59
N ASN A 89 -2.33 -11.01 22.16
CA ASN A 89 -2.79 -9.90 23.01
C ASN A 89 -2.71 -8.52 22.34
N GLY A 90 -2.77 -8.50 21.01
CA GLY A 90 -2.84 -7.25 20.25
C GLY A 90 -4.19 -6.56 20.47
N PRO A 91 -4.21 -5.24 20.62
CA PRO A 91 -5.48 -4.50 20.68
C PRO A 91 -6.22 -4.62 19.35
N LYS A 92 -7.56 -4.57 19.41
CA LYS A 92 -8.40 -4.57 18.21
C LYS A 92 -8.18 -3.31 17.38
N GLY A 93 -8.26 -3.48 16.09
CA GLY A 93 -8.10 -2.40 15.14
C GLY A 93 -8.80 -2.65 13.80
N ILE A 94 -8.34 -1.95 12.79
CA ILE A 94 -8.92 -2.05 11.44
C ILE A 94 -8.74 -3.46 10.82
N TYR A 95 -7.75 -4.21 11.27
CA TYR A 95 -7.52 -5.57 10.77
C TYR A 95 -8.73 -6.47 10.98
N GLU A 96 -9.27 -6.54 12.20
CA GLU A 96 -10.43 -7.38 12.52
C GLU A 96 -11.67 -6.94 11.74
N GLU A 97 -11.82 -5.64 11.52
CA GLU A 97 -12.90 -5.13 10.70
C GLU A 97 -12.75 -5.59 9.25
N MET A 98 -11.56 -5.45 8.67
CA MET A 98 -11.34 -5.76 7.27
C MET A 98 -11.34 -7.26 6.99
N ILE A 99 -10.75 -8.07 7.86
CA ILE A 99 -10.72 -9.54 7.67
C ILE A 99 -12.10 -10.19 7.77
N THR A 100 -13.05 -9.54 8.42
CA THR A 100 -14.44 -10.02 8.56
C THR A 100 -15.41 -9.44 7.54
N ARG A 101 -14.98 -8.49 6.69
CA ARG A 101 -15.82 -7.94 5.63
C ARG A 101 -16.19 -9.02 4.63
N LYS A 102 -17.48 -9.12 4.34
CA LYS A 102 -17.95 -10.03 3.29
C LYS A 102 -17.50 -9.55 1.90
N PRO A 103 -17.34 -10.46 0.93
CA PRO A 103 -17.29 -10.06 -0.48
C PRO A 103 -18.48 -9.15 -0.81
N ASN A 104 -18.33 -8.15 -1.60
CA ASN A 104 -19.37 -7.18 -1.94
C ASN A 104 -19.84 -6.26 -0.79
N ASP A 105 -19.17 -6.23 0.35
CA ASP A 105 -19.45 -5.23 1.39
C ASP A 105 -19.14 -3.83 0.83
N ALA A 106 -20.12 -2.91 0.96
CA ALA A 106 -19.97 -1.54 0.45
C ALA A 106 -18.78 -0.79 1.08
N ARG A 107 -18.34 -1.20 2.26
CA ARG A 107 -17.18 -0.62 2.93
C ARG A 107 -15.85 -0.84 2.20
N TRP A 108 -15.76 -1.81 1.26
CA TRP A 108 -14.59 -1.96 0.40
C TRP A 108 -14.38 -0.78 -0.55
N TYR A 109 -15.39 0.07 -0.72
CA TYR A 109 -15.39 1.21 -1.64
C TYR A 109 -15.32 2.56 -0.90
N GLN A 110 -15.05 2.55 0.39
CA GLN A 110 -14.90 3.74 1.22
C GLN A 110 -13.41 4.11 1.40
N GLY A 111 -13.14 5.24 2.02
CA GLY A 111 -11.79 5.63 2.40
C GLY A 111 -10.96 6.31 1.31
N GLY A 112 -11.60 6.93 0.32
CA GLY A 112 -10.92 7.69 -0.74
C GLY A 112 -10.29 6.82 -1.83
N LEU A 113 -10.69 5.55 -1.94
CA LEU A 113 -10.26 4.67 -3.01
C LEU A 113 -10.82 5.13 -4.36
N TYR A 114 -10.01 5.04 -5.40
CA TYR A 114 -10.45 5.36 -6.75
C TYR A 114 -11.35 4.26 -7.33
N HIS A 115 -12.39 4.68 -8.03
CA HIS A 115 -13.33 3.81 -8.74
C HIS A 115 -13.45 4.22 -10.20
N ASP A 116 -13.78 3.26 -11.05
CA ASP A 116 -13.91 3.45 -12.51
C ASP A 116 -15.00 4.43 -12.95
N ASN A 117 -15.89 4.85 -12.06
CA ASN A 117 -16.88 5.90 -12.27
C ASN A 117 -16.42 7.30 -11.83
N MET A 118 -15.22 7.43 -11.29
CA MET A 118 -14.64 8.71 -10.89
C MET A 118 -13.85 9.32 -12.04
N PRO A 119 -13.83 10.67 -12.17
CA PRO A 119 -13.07 11.33 -13.22
C PRO A 119 -11.56 11.13 -13.00
N PHE A 120 -10.83 10.93 -14.09
CA PHE A 120 -9.38 10.96 -14.13
C PHE A 120 -8.94 11.80 -15.34
N ASP A 121 -8.03 12.75 -15.12
CA ASP A 121 -7.59 13.63 -16.23
C ASP A 121 -6.16 14.16 -16.00
N THR A 122 -5.24 13.26 -15.70
CA THR A 122 -3.86 13.66 -15.43
C THR A 122 -2.90 12.79 -16.25
N PRO A 123 -2.00 13.39 -17.07
CA PRO A 123 -0.82 12.68 -17.56
C PRO A 123 -0.06 12.07 -16.40
N SER A 124 0.35 10.83 -16.50
CA SER A 124 0.95 10.13 -15.35
C SER A 124 2.04 9.16 -15.75
N MET A 125 3.05 9.10 -14.89
CA MET A 125 4.07 8.06 -14.93
C MET A 125 3.90 7.14 -13.73
N TRP A 126 3.75 5.85 -14.03
CA TRP A 126 3.46 4.80 -13.07
C TRP A 126 4.70 3.94 -12.87
N PHE A 127 5.11 3.76 -11.60
CA PHE A 127 6.16 2.83 -11.24
C PHE A 127 5.55 1.64 -10.50
N VAL A 128 5.77 0.45 -11.02
CA VAL A 128 5.21 -0.79 -10.48
C VAL A 128 6.33 -1.76 -10.14
N SER A 129 6.44 -2.13 -8.89
CA SER A 129 7.25 -3.26 -8.46
C SER A 129 6.50 -4.55 -8.79
N TRP A 130 7.09 -5.43 -9.61
CA TRP A 130 6.40 -6.66 -10.05
C TRP A 130 6.04 -7.59 -8.89
N TYR A 131 6.90 -7.62 -7.87
CA TYR A 131 6.70 -8.46 -6.69
C TYR A 131 6.12 -7.67 -5.51
N ASP A 132 5.04 -6.96 -5.79
CA ASP A 132 4.34 -6.10 -4.83
C ASP A 132 2.84 -6.44 -4.79
N VAL A 133 2.24 -6.30 -3.62
CA VAL A 133 0.78 -6.44 -3.45
C VAL A 133 0.02 -5.38 -4.24
N SER A 134 0.62 -4.21 -4.47
CA SER A 134 0.03 -3.08 -5.19
C SER A 134 0.21 -3.15 -6.71
N SER A 135 0.86 -4.16 -7.26
CA SER A 135 1.06 -4.25 -8.72
C SER A 135 -0.27 -4.35 -9.48
N SER A 136 -1.19 -5.18 -9.04
CA SER A 136 -2.48 -5.36 -9.72
C SER A 136 -3.34 -4.08 -9.75
N PRO A 137 -3.56 -3.36 -8.62
CA PRO A 137 -4.32 -2.10 -8.65
C PRO A 137 -3.64 -1.02 -9.51
N ASN A 138 -2.31 -0.90 -9.46
CA ASN A 138 -1.58 0.06 -10.28
C ASN A 138 -1.75 -0.21 -11.78
N ILE A 139 -1.61 -1.46 -12.21
CA ILE A 139 -1.78 -1.84 -13.61
C ILE A 139 -3.24 -1.65 -14.04
N ALA A 140 -4.21 -1.97 -13.19
CA ALA A 140 -5.62 -1.75 -13.50
C ALA A 140 -5.92 -0.27 -13.71
N LEU A 141 -5.40 0.61 -12.84
CA LEU A 141 -5.61 2.05 -12.94
C LEU A 141 -4.87 2.64 -14.15
N PHE A 142 -3.64 2.23 -14.43
CA PHE A 142 -2.90 2.60 -15.62
C PHE A 142 -3.68 2.28 -16.91
N ASN A 143 -4.19 1.05 -17.02
CA ASN A 143 -4.97 0.64 -18.19
C ASN A 143 -6.28 1.43 -18.31
N HIS A 144 -6.93 1.70 -17.18
CA HIS A 144 -8.14 2.52 -17.16
C HIS A 144 -7.85 3.96 -17.61
N ALA A 145 -6.80 4.58 -17.09
CA ALA A 145 -6.42 5.95 -17.43
C ALA A 145 -6.13 6.13 -18.93
N ARG A 146 -5.44 5.18 -19.56
CA ARG A 146 -5.13 5.21 -21.00
C ARG A 146 -6.37 5.23 -21.90
N THR A 147 -7.48 4.70 -21.42
CA THR A 147 -8.70 4.55 -22.24
C THR A 147 -9.84 5.46 -21.81
N ASN A 148 -9.88 5.84 -20.54
CA ASN A 148 -11.03 6.51 -19.93
C ASN A 148 -10.72 7.88 -19.32
N ALA A 149 -9.47 8.36 -19.35
CA ALA A 149 -9.20 9.73 -18.94
C ALA A 149 -9.99 10.72 -19.80
N ILE A 150 -10.39 11.85 -19.22
CA ILE A 150 -11.29 12.81 -19.86
C ILE A 150 -10.66 13.40 -21.12
N SER A 151 -9.46 13.96 -20.99
CA SER A 151 -8.75 14.58 -22.12
C SER A 151 -7.94 13.58 -22.94
N GLN A 152 -7.78 13.87 -24.23
CA GLN A 152 -6.88 13.14 -25.10
C GLN A 152 -5.42 13.23 -24.58
N LEU A 153 -5.05 14.42 -24.10
CA LEU A 153 -3.73 14.65 -23.50
C LEU A 153 -3.43 13.63 -22.37
N ALA A 154 -4.38 13.47 -21.45
CA ALA A 154 -4.20 12.53 -20.34
C ALA A 154 -4.18 11.06 -20.83
N ARG A 155 -5.02 10.69 -21.82
CA ARG A 155 -5.03 9.34 -22.39
C ARG A 155 -3.71 8.99 -23.06
N ASP A 156 -3.15 9.88 -23.85
CA ASP A 156 -1.95 9.66 -24.64
C ASP A 156 -0.66 9.70 -23.80
N ASN A 157 -0.72 10.30 -22.64
CA ASN A 157 0.44 10.51 -21.76
C ASN A 157 0.34 9.71 -20.45
N GLN A 158 0.14 8.40 -20.60
CA GLN A 158 0.25 7.44 -19.51
C GLN A 158 1.44 6.52 -19.77
N TYR A 159 2.43 6.52 -18.90
CA TYR A 159 3.65 5.74 -19.03
C TYR A 159 3.77 4.77 -17.85
N LEU A 160 4.22 3.56 -18.11
CA LEU A 160 4.34 2.51 -17.10
C LEU A 160 5.76 1.91 -17.12
N VAL A 161 6.40 1.95 -15.99
CA VAL A 161 7.67 1.27 -15.71
C VAL A 161 7.41 0.12 -14.74
N ILE A 162 7.75 -1.09 -15.14
CA ILE A 162 7.65 -2.28 -14.30
C ILE A 162 9.06 -2.76 -13.97
N ALA A 163 9.40 -2.83 -12.70
CA ALA A 163 10.70 -3.30 -12.24
C ALA A 163 10.59 -4.65 -11.51
N PRO A 164 11.55 -5.56 -11.66
CA PRO A 164 11.56 -6.87 -11.02
C PRO A 164 12.06 -6.75 -9.56
N VAL A 165 11.44 -5.89 -8.78
CA VAL A 165 11.82 -5.57 -7.40
C VAL A 165 10.66 -5.75 -6.45
N LEU A 166 10.96 -5.70 -5.13
CA LEU A 166 9.98 -5.69 -4.05
C LEU A 166 9.38 -4.27 -3.88
N HIS A 167 8.41 -4.15 -3.00
CA HIS A 167 7.72 -2.89 -2.67
C HIS A 167 8.68 -1.71 -2.51
N CYS A 168 8.48 -0.66 -3.32
CA CYS A 168 9.27 0.58 -3.30
C CYS A 168 10.80 0.39 -3.36
N SER A 169 11.28 -0.70 -3.99
CA SER A 169 12.70 -1.04 -3.98
C SER A 169 13.46 -0.66 -5.25
N PHE A 170 12.96 0.26 -6.06
CA PHE A 170 13.57 0.68 -7.31
C PHE A 170 15.02 1.16 -7.12
N THR A 171 15.24 2.09 -6.21
CA THR A 171 16.57 2.67 -5.94
C THR A 171 17.51 1.72 -5.18
N ARG A 172 16.98 0.59 -4.70
CA ARG A 172 17.75 -0.45 -3.99
C ARG A 172 18.10 -1.63 -4.89
N ALA A 173 17.77 -1.58 -6.15
CA ALA A 173 18.15 -2.59 -7.12
C ALA A 173 19.68 -2.66 -7.28
N THR A 174 20.22 -3.87 -7.46
CA THR A 174 21.65 -4.16 -7.56
C THR A 174 21.94 -4.92 -8.84
N GLU A 175 23.22 -5.16 -9.14
CA GLU A 175 23.66 -6.03 -10.25
C GLU A 175 23.13 -7.46 -10.14
N ASN A 176 22.80 -7.87 -8.91
CA ASN A 176 22.16 -9.14 -8.65
C ASN A 176 21.03 -8.92 -7.63
N THR A 177 19.91 -8.39 -8.12
CA THR A 177 18.72 -8.15 -7.30
C THR A 177 18.06 -9.45 -6.92
N ILE A 178 17.92 -9.69 -5.62
CA ILE A 178 17.31 -10.90 -5.07
C ILE A 178 15.88 -10.62 -4.64
N VAL A 179 14.95 -11.43 -5.09
CA VAL A 179 13.55 -11.44 -4.66
C VAL A 179 13.20 -12.82 -4.11
N GLY A 180 12.98 -12.89 -2.80
CA GLY A 180 12.83 -14.17 -2.11
C GLY A 180 14.12 -15.00 -2.21
N GLN A 181 14.06 -16.10 -2.96
CA GLN A 181 15.20 -16.99 -3.20
C GLN A 181 15.72 -16.94 -4.65
N ARG A 182 15.24 -16.00 -5.46
CA ARG A 182 15.57 -15.93 -6.88
C ARG A 182 16.36 -14.67 -7.20
N SER A 183 17.37 -14.84 -8.04
CA SER A 183 18.04 -13.72 -8.70
C SER A 183 17.19 -13.22 -9.86
N MET A 184 17.00 -11.90 -9.90
CA MET A 184 16.38 -11.18 -11.01
C MET A 184 17.43 -10.61 -11.97
N GLY A 185 18.70 -10.88 -11.73
CA GLY A 185 19.81 -10.26 -12.46
C GLY A 185 19.99 -8.80 -12.13
N ASP A 186 20.57 -8.05 -13.05
CA ASP A 186 20.76 -6.61 -12.90
C ASP A 186 19.43 -5.89 -13.13
N ALA A 187 18.83 -5.41 -12.04
CA ALA A 187 17.59 -4.65 -12.07
C ALA A 187 17.82 -3.14 -11.87
N ARG A 188 19.08 -2.70 -11.89
CA ARG A 188 19.40 -1.27 -11.83
C ARG A 188 18.94 -0.59 -13.11
N TRP A 189 18.42 0.61 -12.93
CA TRP A 189 18.05 1.49 -14.02
C TRP A 189 18.05 2.92 -13.48
N ASN A 190 18.08 3.90 -14.35
CA ASN A 190 18.13 5.32 -13.99
C ASN A 190 16.75 5.88 -13.59
N TYR A 191 16.08 5.24 -12.65
CA TYR A 191 14.73 5.61 -12.18
C TYR A 191 14.63 7.07 -11.76
N ASP A 192 15.62 7.57 -11.02
CA ASP A 192 15.62 8.95 -10.53
C ASP A 192 15.76 9.96 -11.66
N GLU A 193 16.57 9.67 -12.67
CA GLU A 193 16.71 10.51 -13.85
C GLU A 193 15.41 10.59 -14.64
N VAL A 194 14.74 9.44 -14.82
CA VAL A 194 13.45 9.39 -15.52
C VAL A 194 12.36 10.14 -14.76
N ILE A 195 12.30 10.00 -13.44
CA ILE A 195 11.35 10.74 -12.60
C ILE A 195 11.63 12.25 -12.66
N THR A 196 12.90 12.64 -12.67
CA THR A 196 13.29 14.06 -12.73
C THR A 196 13.02 14.67 -14.10
N ALA A 197 13.18 13.90 -15.17
CA ALA A 197 12.92 14.35 -16.53
C ALA A 197 11.42 14.47 -16.87
N TRP A 198 10.59 13.70 -16.20
CA TRP A 198 9.13 13.72 -16.35
C TRP A 198 8.52 15.00 -15.73
#